data_8b7c8fed5ac2a367478180facbf0506b
#
_entry.id   8b7c8fed5ac2a367478180facbf0506b
#
_cell.length_a   1.000
_cell.length_b   1.000
_cell.length_c   1.000
_cell.angle_alpha   90.00
_cell.angle_beta   90.00
_cell.angle_gamma   90.00
#
_symmetry.space_group_name_H-M   'P 1'
#
loop_
_entity.id
_entity.type
_entity.pdbx_description
1 polymer ?
#
loop_
_entity_poly.entity_id
_entity_poly.type
_entity_poly.pdbx_seq_one_letter_code
_entity_poly.pdbx_strand_id
1 'polypeptide(L)'
;MRSRDNTPVRVGVFGLLGSGNLGNDGSLEAVLGYLRAEHPEAVVDALCGGPEVVTARYGIPATRLHWYRGEYRTASRAGAVAAKGLGKVVDAFRTAAWVRRHDVVIVPGMGVLEATLPLRPWGFPYALFLLCASGRLTGTRVALVGVGAAPIGNRATRALVRWSARLATYRSYRDILSRDAMRAMGVDTARDEVYPDLAFALPTPRADTPPDPPGTVCVGVMAFHGGDDDRARADEIHRRYLEGTTRFVRKLAEEKRPVRLLTGDACDAPVVAAILDAVDSPLVTAAEAASLSDLMKETAAAGTVVATRYHNLICALKAGTPTLALSYAAKSDALMAQMGLGTYCHPAREVDADRLLAQFRELERRSAELRRTLTERNLAAGRRLEHQFTALTAALFPAAARTRSHAHAHLQQETP
;
A
#
# COMPACT_ATOMS: atom_id res chain seq x y z
N MET A 1 -35.62 9.91 25.46
CA MET A 1 -34.96 9.18 24.35
C MET A 1 -34.82 10.14 23.19
N ARG A 2 -33.65 10.83 23.06
CA ARG A 2 -33.46 11.83 22.00
C ARG A 2 -33.09 11.06 20.71
N SER A 3 -33.88 11.28 19.66
CA SER A 3 -33.63 10.81 18.31
C SER A 3 -32.21 11.22 17.89
N ARG A 4 -31.32 10.23 17.65
CA ARG A 4 -29.98 10.39 17.11
C ARG A 4 -29.95 10.33 15.56
N ASP A 5 -31.09 10.62 14.93
CA ASP A 5 -31.38 10.19 13.56
C ASP A 5 -30.88 11.12 12.44
N ASN A 6 -30.05 12.15 12.71
CA ASN A 6 -29.57 13.00 11.61
C ASN A 6 -28.17 13.59 11.82
N THR A 7 -27.34 13.02 12.67
CA THR A 7 -25.94 13.47 12.81
C THR A 7 -25.06 12.65 11.87
N PRO A 8 -24.32 13.27 10.94
CA PRO A 8 -23.44 12.55 10.03
C PRO A 8 -22.38 11.76 10.79
N VAL A 9 -22.10 10.53 10.33
CA VAL A 9 -21.08 9.66 10.93
C VAL A 9 -19.70 10.29 10.73
N ARG A 10 -18.93 10.41 11.79
CA ARG A 10 -17.55 10.93 11.74
C ARG A 10 -16.57 9.79 11.56
N VAL A 11 -15.85 9.82 10.44
CA VAL A 11 -14.87 8.78 10.06
C VAL A 11 -13.47 9.38 10.08
N GLY A 12 -12.61 8.86 10.94
CA GLY A 12 -11.17 9.17 10.92
C GLY A 12 -10.42 8.22 10.00
N VAL A 13 -9.43 8.69 9.25
CA VAL A 13 -8.47 7.86 8.54
C VAL A 13 -7.08 8.03 9.16
N PHE A 14 -6.41 6.92 9.45
CA PHE A 14 -5.16 6.93 10.21
C PHE A 14 -4.05 6.17 9.48
N GLY A 15 -2.84 6.79 9.37
CA GLY A 15 -1.70 6.09 8.79
C GLY A 15 -0.51 6.94 8.37
N LEU A 16 0.45 6.30 7.71
CA LEU A 16 1.60 6.95 7.06
C LEU A 16 1.21 7.48 5.66
N LEU A 17 0.12 8.25 5.62
CA LEU A 17 -0.47 8.80 4.41
C LEU A 17 0.17 10.16 4.09
N GLY A 18 0.33 10.48 2.81
CA GLY A 18 0.98 11.71 2.36
C GLY A 18 2.48 11.77 2.66
N SER A 19 3.12 10.63 2.88
CA SER A 19 4.54 10.54 3.27
C SER A 19 5.50 10.26 2.09
N GLY A 20 5.01 10.29 0.85
CA GLY A 20 5.79 10.04 -0.36
C GLY A 20 5.75 8.59 -0.85
N ASN A 21 5.10 7.68 -0.12
CA ASN A 21 4.87 6.31 -0.58
C ASN A 21 3.52 6.22 -1.31
N LEU A 22 3.57 6.07 -2.63
CA LEU A 22 2.37 6.07 -3.48
C LEU A 22 1.38 4.96 -3.14
N GLY A 23 1.86 3.82 -2.65
CA GLY A 23 1.00 2.71 -2.26
C GLY A 23 0.17 2.98 -1.01
N ASN A 24 0.73 3.70 -0.04
CA ASN A 24 -0.02 4.14 1.13
C ASN A 24 -1.14 5.09 0.74
N ASP A 25 -0.84 6.02 -0.16
CA ASP A 25 -1.80 7.01 -0.65
C ASP A 25 -2.88 6.35 -1.53
N GLY A 26 -2.52 5.35 -2.34
CA GLY A 26 -3.49 4.57 -3.10
C GLY A 26 -4.46 3.76 -2.22
N SER A 27 -3.98 3.24 -1.08
CA SER A 27 -4.87 2.59 -0.11
C SER A 27 -5.85 3.58 0.54
N LEU A 28 -5.41 4.82 0.82
CA LEU A 28 -6.28 5.91 1.24
C LEU A 28 -7.33 6.21 0.17
N GLU A 29 -6.90 6.36 -1.08
CA GLU A 29 -7.77 6.68 -2.22
C GLU A 29 -8.87 5.63 -2.40
N ALA A 30 -8.54 4.35 -2.28
CA ALA A 30 -9.51 3.25 -2.33
C ALA A 30 -10.55 3.34 -1.20
N VAL A 31 -10.13 3.63 0.04
CA VAL A 31 -11.05 3.80 1.18
C VAL A 31 -11.89 5.07 1.03
N LEU A 32 -11.33 6.18 0.54
CA LEU A 32 -12.11 7.38 0.25
C LEU A 32 -13.15 7.15 -0.85
N GLY A 33 -12.80 6.39 -1.88
CA GLY A 33 -13.73 5.95 -2.92
C GLY A 33 -14.89 5.15 -2.35
N TYR A 34 -14.60 4.17 -1.50
CA TYR A 34 -15.61 3.40 -0.77
C TYR A 34 -16.50 4.29 0.10
N LEU A 35 -15.93 5.19 0.90
CA LEU A 35 -16.72 6.07 1.77
C LEU A 35 -17.64 7.01 0.98
N ARG A 36 -17.14 7.56 -0.12
CA ARG A 36 -17.97 8.44 -1.00
C ARG A 36 -19.12 7.70 -1.67
N ALA A 37 -18.90 6.44 -2.05
CA ALA A 37 -19.92 5.62 -2.69
C ALA A 37 -20.97 5.09 -1.71
N GLU A 38 -20.52 4.59 -0.55
CA GLU A 38 -21.37 3.84 0.37
C GLU A 38 -21.87 4.65 1.56
N HIS A 39 -21.17 5.74 1.90
CA HIS A 39 -21.43 6.61 3.05
C HIS A 39 -21.21 8.08 2.69
N PRO A 40 -21.92 8.63 1.67
CA PRO A 40 -21.68 9.98 1.15
C PRO A 40 -21.86 11.09 2.20
N GLU A 41 -22.67 10.85 3.23
CA GLU A 41 -22.92 11.79 4.35
C GLU A 41 -21.82 11.75 5.43
N ALA A 42 -20.83 10.84 5.31
CA ALA A 42 -19.78 10.73 6.32
C ALA A 42 -18.86 11.96 6.30
N VAL A 43 -18.59 12.51 7.47
CA VAL A 43 -17.57 13.56 7.63
C VAL A 43 -16.23 12.90 7.88
N VAL A 44 -15.29 13.10 6.96
CA VAL A 44 -13.99 12.42 6.98
C VAL A 44 -12.87 13.40 7.31
N ASP A 45 -11.99 13.03 8.25
CA ASP A 45 -10.71 13.70 8.48
C ASP A 45 -9.58 12.66 8.69
N ALA A 46 -8.32 13.13 8.71
CA ALA A 46 -7.16 12.24 8.80
C ALA A 46 -6.20 12.62 9.94
N LEU A 47 -5.61 11.59 10.57
CA LEU A 47 -4.43 11.70 11.44
C LEU A 47 -3.28 10.96 10.77
N CYS A 48 -2.32 11.68 10.14
CA CYS A 48 -1.41 11.08 9.17
C CYS A 48 0.02 11.65 9.20
N GLY A 49 0.91 11.04 8.40
CA GLY A 49 2.32 11.42 8.29
C GLY A 49 2.54 12.75 7.57
N GLY A 50 1.83 12.99 6.45
CA GLY A 50 1.95 14.17 5.59
C GLY A 50 0.61 14.90 5.42
N PRO A 51 0.12 15.60 6.44
CA PRO A 51 -1.22 16.20 6.41
C PRO A 51 -1.39 17.24 5.31
N GLU A 52 -0.34 17.99 4.98
CA GLU A 52 -0.37 19.00 3.94
C GLU A 52 -0.69 18.38 2.57
N VAL A 53 -0.04 17.26 2.26
CA VAL A 53 -0.25 16.49 1.02
C VAL A 53 -1.66 15.90 0.98
N VAL A 54 -2.09 15.29 2.09
CA VAL A 54 -3.43 14.67 2.18
C VAL A 54 -4.52 15.72 1.99
N THR A 55 -4.41 16.88 2.64
CA THR A 55 -5.40 17.96 2.50
C THR A 55 -5.41 18.53 1.09
N ALA A 56 -4.25 18.81 0.51
CA ALA A 56 -4.15 19.39 -0.83
C ALA A 56 -4.69 18.45 -1.92
N ARG A 57 -4.43 17.13 -1.78
CA ARG A 57 -4.76 16.16 -2.81
C ARG A 57 -6.19 15.61 -2.72
N TYR A 58 -6.68 15.34 -1.50
CA TYR A 58 -7.96 14.66 -1.29
C TYR A 58 -9.07 15.56 -0.77
N GLY A 59 -8.76 16.80 -0.41
CA GLY A 59 -9.72 17.78 0.08
C GLY A 59 -10.29 17.46 1.47
N ILE A 60 -9.63 16.59 2.24
CA ILE A 60 -10.05 16.25 3.61
C ILE A 60 -9.15 16.94 4.64
N PRO A 61 -9.71 17.44 5.77
CA PRO A 61 -8.90 17.97 6.85
C PRO A 61 -7.93 16.90 7.38
N ALA A 62 -6.67 17.29 7.59
CA ALA A 62 -5.67 16.34 8.08
C ALA A 62 -4.82 16.95 9.21
N THR A 63 -4.48 16.11 10.17
CA THR A 63 -3.66 16.46 11.33
C THR A 63 -2.41 15.59 11.35
N ARG A 64 -1.29 16.15 11.76
CA ARG A 64 -0.01 15.43 11.84
C ARG A 64 -0.01 14.39 12.95
N LEU A 65 0.46 13.18 12.60
CA LEU A 65 0.53 12.01 13.48
C LEU A 65 1.39 12.26 14.73
N HIS A 66 2.60 12.80 14.56
CA HIS A 66 3.53 13.03 15.64
C HIS A 66 3.67 14.53 15.94
N TRP A 67 3.56 14.89 17.22
CA TRP A 67 3.77 16.26 17.68
C TRP A 67 5.24 16.66 17.59
N TYR A 68 6.18 15.79 18.00
CA TYR A 68 7.61 16.08 17.94
C TYR A 68 8.10 16.07 16.49
N ARG A 69 8.59 17.22 16.06
CA ARG A 69 9.32 17.39 14.78
C ARG A 69 10.82 17.29 15.07
N GLY A 70 11.59 16.50 14.30
CA GLY A 70 13.03 16.37 14.45
C GLY A 70 13.83 17.69 14.32
N GLU A 71 13.15 18.76 13.92
CA GLU A 71 13.65 20.11 13.73
C GLU A 71 13.83 20.91 15.05
N TYR A 72 13.29 20.44 16.19
CA TYR A 72 13.53 21.11 17.46
C TYR A 72 15.01 20.95 17.85
N ARG A 73 15.80 22.03 17.64
CA ARG A 73 17.18 22.13 18.09
C ARG A 73 17.19 22.15 19.62
N THR A 74 17.64 21.07 20.22
CA THR A 74 17.88 20.99 21.66
C THR A 74 19.37 21.16 21.91
N ALA A 75 19.72 21.97 22.91
CA ALA A 75 21.10 22.30 23.24
C ALA A 75 21.92 21.09 23.77
N SER A 76 21.27 19.96 24.07
CA SER A 76 21.93 18.76 24.59
C SER A 76 21.24 17.47 24.17
N ARG A 77 22.00 16.33 24.16
CA ARG A 77 21.44 15.00 23.92
C ARG A 77 20.37 14.61 24.96
N ALA A 78 20.57 14.99 26.22
CA ALA A 78 19.58 14.74 27.29
C ALA A 78 18.29 15.52 27.04
N GLY A 79 18.37 16.78 26.64
CA GLY A 79 17.20 17.59 26.24
C GLY A 79 16.45 16.98 25.06
N ALA A 80 17.16 16.43 24.07
CA ALA A 80 16.52 15.75 22.93
C ALA A 80 15.77 14.49 23.35
N VAL A 81 16.30 13.70 24.28
CA VAL A 81 15.64 12.51 24.82
C VAL A 81 14.40 12.89 25.63
N ALA A 82 14.51 13.90 26.50
CA ALA A 82 13.39 14.41 27.29
C ALA A 82 12.26 14.97 26.38
N ALA A 83 12.59 15.76 25.37
CA ALA A 83 11.62 16.30 24.40
C ALA A 83 10.93 15.18 23.61
N LYS A 84 11.66 14.13 23.21
CA LYS A 84 11.08 12.94 22.57
C LYS A 84 10.14 12.18 23.51
N GLY A 85 10.52 12.00 24.78
CA GLY A 85 9.66 11.37 25.80
C GLY A 85 8.39 12.15 26.04
N LEU A 86 8.48 13.47 26.23
CA LEU A 86 7.32 14.36 26.37
C LEU A 86 6.43 14.30 25.13
N GLY A 87 7.04 14.29 23.92
CA GLY A 87 6.29 14.15 22.67
C GLY A 87 5.44 12.88 22.62
N LYS A 88 5.89 11.77 23.20
CA LYS A 88 5.07 10.54 23.26
C LYS A 88 3.89 10.64 24.19
N VAL A 89 4.02 11.38 25.30
CA VAL A 89 2.89 11.67 26.20
C VAL A 89 1.90 12.60 25.51
N VAL A 90 2.38 13.66 24.86
CA VAL A 90 1.53 14.57 24.06
C VAL A 90 0.82 13.82 22.95
N ASP A 91 1.51 12.94 22.20
CA ASP A 91 0.90 12.11 21.15
C ASP A 91 -0.21 11.22 21.71
N ALA A 92 -0.05 10.66 22.92
CA ALA A 92 -1.09 9.85 23.54
C ALA A 92 -2.38 10.65 23.79
N PHE A 93 -2.28 11.84 24.38
CA PHE A 93 -3.44 12.71 24.63
C PHE A 93 -4.08 13.22 23.32
N ARG A 94 -3.26 13.62 22.34
CA ARG A 94 -3.74 14.09 21.03
C ARG A 94 -4.48 12.98 20.29
N THR A 95 -3.91 11.76 20.25
CA THR A 95 -4.55 10.61 19.60
C THR A 95 -5.85 10.26 20.31
N ALA A 96 -5.88 10.18 21.63
CA ALA A 96 -7.10 9.89 22.38
C ALA A 96 -8.18 10.95 22.16
N ALA A 97 -7.82 12.23 22.18
CA ALA A 97 -8.75 13.34 21.92
C ALA A 97 -9.29 13.33 20.51
N TRP A 98 -8.45 12.97 19.50
CA TRP A 98 -8.86 12.83 18.12
C TRP A 98 -9.78 11.62 17.94
N VAL A 99 -9.42 10.44 18.44
CA VAL A 99 -10.22 9.21 18.35
C VAL A 99 -11.61 9.41 18.93
N ARG A 100 -11.70 10.05 20.10
CA ARG A 100 -12.99 10.30 20.79
C ARG A 100 -14.00 11.15 19.98
N ARG A 101 -13.53 11.88 18.97
CA ARG A 101 -14.39 12.70 18.09
C ARG A 101 -14.98 11.91 16.93
N HIS A 102 -14.59 10.64 16.75
CA HIS A 102 -14.98 9.80 15.64
C HIS A 102 -15.83 8.62 16.10
N ASP A 103 -16.78 8.24 15.28
CA ASP A 103 -17.57 7.00 15.44
C ASP A 103 -16.78 5.78 14.96
N VAL A 104 -15.99 6.01 13.90
CA VAL A 104 -15.21 5.00 13.20
C VAL A 104 -13.81 5.54 12.87
N VAL A 105 -12.78 4.73 13.00
CA VAL A 105 -11.45 5.02 12.45
C VAL A 105 -10.98 3.87 11.57
N ILE A 106 -10.55 4.19 10.35
CA ILE A 106 -10.05 3.23 9.37
C ILE A 106 -8.55 3.41 9.17
N VAL A 107 -7.81 2.32 9.28
CA VAL A 107 -6.39 2.22 8.90
C VAL A 107 -6.35 1.50 7.56
N PRO A 108 -6.16 2.23 6.43
CA PRO A 108 -6.27 1.66 5.10
C PRO A 108 -4.99 0.98 4.65
N GLY A 109 -5.01 -0.30 4.32
CA GLY A 109 -3.90 -1.01 3.70
C GLY A 109 -2.58 -0.86 4.43
N MET A 110 -1.54 -0.54 3.67
CA MET A 110 -0.16 -0.34 4.13
C MET A 110 0.46 -1.58 4.81
N GLY A 111 1.76 -1.56 5.02
CA GLY A 111 2.48 -2.52 5.84
C GLY A 111 2.48 -2.13 7.33
N VAL A 112 1.33 -1.78 7.89
CA VAL A 112 1.24 -1.22 9.26
C VAL A 112 1.61 -2.20 10.37
N LEU A 113 1.56 -3.49 10.08
CA LEU A 113 1.93 -4.58 10.99
C LEU A 113 3.25 -5.25 10.53
N GLU A 114 4.02 -4.58 9.64
CA GLU A 114 5.37 -4.97 9.22
C GLU A 114 6.40 -4.11 9.99
N ALA A 115 7.57 -4.68 10.30
CA ALA A 115 8.70 -3.97 10.90
C ALA A 115 9.90 -3.90 9.93
N THR A 116 9.62 -3.71 8.64
CA THR A 116 10.63 -3.70 7.56
C THR A 116 11.42 -2.41 7.44
N LEU A 117 10.97 -1.34 8.07
CA LEU A 117 11.75 -0.12 8.27
C LEU A 117 12.34 -0.14 9.67
N PRO A 118 13.39 0.65 9.99
CA PRO A 118 13.89 0.77 11.36
C PRO A 118 12.85 1.45 12.26
N LEU A 119 11.65 0.89 12.28
CA LEU A 119 10.54 1.31 13.13
C LEU A 119 10.92 0.98 14.56
N ARG A 120 11.48 1.97 15.23
CA ARG A 120 11.66 1.90 16.68
C ARG A 120 10.27 1.67 17.29
N PRO A 121 10.15 0.86 18.38
CA PRO A 121 8.85 0.60 19.01
C PRO A 121 8.02 1.86 19.26
N TRP A 122 8.67 2.95 19.60
CA TRP A 122 8.10 4.26 19.91
C TRP A 122 7.72 5.12 18.71
N GLY A 123 7.86 4.60 17.49
CA GLY A 123 7.39 5.22 16.24
C GLY A 123 5.93 4.84 15.93
N PHE A 124 5.70 4.42 14.70
CA PHE A 124 4.37 4.05 14.22
C PHE A 124 3.70 2.90 15.01
N PRO A 125 4.41 1.82 15.45
CA PRO A 125 3.79 0.77 16.26
C PRO A 125 3.15 1.30 17.56
N TYR A 126 3.80 2.26 18.22
CA TYR A 126 3.23 2.92 19.39
C TYR A 126 2.01 3.77 19.04
N ALA A 127 2.06 4.54 17.95
CA ALA A 127 0.94 5.35 17.50
C ALA A 127 -0.29 4.49 17.14
N LEU A 128 -0.07 3.35 16.48
CA LEU A 128 -1.13 2.39 16.15
C LEU A 128 -1.73 1.75 17.43
N PHE A 129 -0.88 1.43 18.42
CA PHE A 129 -1.35 0.94 19.70
C PHE A 129 -2.20 1.98 20.42
N LEU A 130 -1.77 3.25 20.48
CA LEU A 130 -2.54 4.33 21.07
C LEU A 130 -3.90 4.51 20.39
N LEU A 131 -3.93 4.44 19.06
CA LEU A 131 -5.16 4.49 18.28
C LEU A 131 -6.14 3.41 18.71
N CYS A 132 -5.71 2.14 18.66
CA CYS A 132 -6.56 1.00 18.97
C CYS A 132 -7.01 0.97 20.45
N ALA A 133 -6.10 1.31 21.36
CA ALA A 133 -6.40 1.41 22.79
C ALA A 133 -7.39 2.54 23.09
N SER A 134 -7.20 3.70 22.49
CA SER A 134 -8.14 4.83 22.61
C SER A 134 -9.52 4.45 22.05
N GLY A 135 -9.58 3.83 20.88
CA GLY A 135 -10.84 3.36 20.29
C GLY A 135 -11.59 2.39 21.22
N ARG A 136 -10.86 1.44 21.82
CA ARG A 136 -11.45 0.47 22.75
C ARG A 136 -11.99 1.14 24.03
N LEU A 137 -11.33 2.20 24.51
CA LEU A 137 -11.71 2.94 25.71
C LEU A 137 -12.87 3.93 25.46
N THR A 138 -12.92 4.54 24.28
CA THR A 138 -13.93 5.56 23.92
C THR A 138 -15.17 4.99 23.23
N GLY A 139 -15.16 3.73 22.85
CA GLY A 139 -16.23 3.10 22.06
C GLY A 139 -16.17 3.40 20.56
N THR A 140 -15.10 4.06 20.09
CA THR A 140 -14.85 4.29 18.65
C THR A 140 -14.42 2.98 17.98
N ARG A 141 -15.07 2.63 16.86
CA ARG A 141 -14.74 1.40 16.12
C ARG A 141 -13.48 1.61 15.29
N VAL A 142 -12.45 0.81 15.54
CA VAL A 142 -11.18 0.87 14.79
C VAL A 142 -11.07 -0.33 13.86
N ALA A 143 -10.86 -0.07 12.57
CA ALA A 143 -10.68 -1.10 11.53
C ALA A 143 -9.29 -1.06 10.91
N LEU A 144 -8.64 -2.22 10.86
CA LEU A 144 -7.43 -2.48 10.09
C LEU A 144 -7.84 -3.17 8.78
N VAL A 145 -7.84 -2.43 7.66
CA VAL A 145 -8.47 -2.87 6.41
C VAL A 145 -7.43 -3.20 5.36
N GLY A 146 -7.35 -4.49 4.96
CA GLY A 146 -6.40 -4.93 3.93
C GLY A 146 -4.94 -4.70 4.30
N VAL A 147 -4.57 -4.85 5.58
CA VAL A 147 -3.24 -4.50 6.08
C VAL A 147 -2.20 -5.59 5.80
N GLY A 148 -0.95 -5.17 5.55
CA GLY A 148 0.20 -6.05 5.48
C GLY A 148 0.81 -6.29 6.86
N ALA A 149 1.30 -7.52 7.10
CA ALA A 149 2.00 -7.91 8.30
C ALA A 149 3.22 -8.79 7.98
N ALA A 150 4.23 -8.76 8.84
CA ALA A 150 5.40 -9.63 8.74
C ALA A 150 5.84 -10.10 10.15
N PRO A 151 6.60 -11.19 10.26
CA PRO A 151 7.18 -11.61 11.54
C PRO A 151 8.07 -10.51 12.12
N ILE A 152 7.88 -10.20 13.42
CA ILE A 152 8.60 -9.13 14.11
C ILE A 152 9.51 -9.73 15.18
N GLY A 153 10.82 -9.56 15.03
CA GLY A 153 11.83 -10.05 15.97
C GLY A 153 11.87 -9.26 17.29
N ASN A 154 11.75 -7.92 17.22
CA ASN A 154 11.79 -7.07 18.42
C ASN A 154 10.58 -7.30 19.33
N ARG A 155 10.82 -7.70 20.60
CA ARG A 155 9.75 -8.06 21.55
C ARG A 155 8.79 -6.90 21.84
N ALA A 156 9.29 -5.68 21.98
CA ALA A 156 8.45 -4.51 22.30
C ALA A 156 7.56 -4.13 21.11
N THR A 157 8.12 -4.06 19.91
CA THR A 157 7.37 -3.81 18.67
C THR A 157 6.31 -4.87 18.44
N ARG A 158 6.68 -6.16 18.59
CA ARG A 158 5.76 -7.29 18.47
C ARG A 158 4.61 -7.21 19.47
N ALA A 159 4.89 -6.84 20.74
CA ALA A 159 3.85 -6.66 21.73
C ALA A 159 2.86 -5.55 21.36
N LEU A 160 3.36 -4.38 20.93
CA LEU A 160 2.52 -3.27 20.50
C LEU A 160 1.63 -3.65 19.30
N VAL A 161 2.21 -4.30 18.29
CA VAL A 161 1.47 -4.76 17.10
C VAL A 161 0.41 -5.81 17.45
N ARG A 162 0.74 -6.79 18.32
CA ARG A 162 -0.23 -7.78 18.81
C ARG A 162 -1.41 -7.14 19.53
N TRP A 163 -1.13 -6.19 20.43
CA TRP A 163 -2.18 -5.48 21.17
C TRP A 163 -3.02 -4.61 20.24
N SER A 164 -2.41 -3.91 19.28
CA SER A 164 -3.15 -3.14 18.27
C SER A 164 -4.15 -4.02 17.53
N ALA A 165 -3.70 -5.17 17.03
CA ALA A 165 -4.55 -6.11 16.33
C ALA A 165 -5.68 -6.69 17.20
N ARG A 166 -5.40 -7.00 18.49
CA ARG A 166 -6.41 -7.53 19.42
C ARG A 166 -7.47 -6.51 19.82
N LEU A 167 -7.12 -5.23 19.86
CA LEU A 167 -8.02 -4.14 20.24
C LEU A 167 -8.84 -3.61 19.09
N ALA A 168 -8.44 -3.88 17.84
CA ALA A 168 -9.19 -3.47 16.66
C ALA A 168 -10.55 -4.19 16.57
N THR A 169 -11.58 -3.45 16.14
CA THR A 169 -12.95 -3.97 15.96
C THR A 169 -13.07 -4.85 14.72
N TYR A 170 -12.35 -4.50 13.66
CA TYR A 170 -12.32 -5.24 12.40
C TYR A 170 -10.87 -5.37 11.91
N ARG A 171 -10.54 -6.54 11.37
CA ARG A 171 -9.27 -6.81 10.73
C ARG A 171 -9.46 -7.59 9.45
N SER A 172 -8.71 -7.20 8.42
CA SER A 172 -8.53 -7.98 7.20
C SER A 172 -7.11 -7.78 6.69
N TYR A 173 -6.59 -8.77 6.00
CA TYR A 173 -5.21 -8.78 5.49
C TYR A 173 -5.20 -8.78 3.98
N ARG A 174 -4.17 -8.15 3.38
CA ARG A 174 -4.04 -8.10 1.91
C ARG A 174 -3.47 -9.38 1.29
N ASP A 175 -2.91 -10.29 2.10
CA ASP A 175 -2.36 -11.56 1.67
C ASP A 175 -2.35 -12.58 2.82
N ILE A 176 -2.21 -13.86 2.45
CA ILE A 176 -2.20 -14.97 3.40
C ILE A 176 -0.97 -14.95 4.32
N LEU A 177 0.18 -14.46 3.81
CA LEU A 177 1.43 -14.37 4.57
C LEU A 177 1.27 -13.40 5.74
N SER A 178 0.58 -12.27 5.51
CA SER A 178 0.26 -11.28 6.54
C SER A 178 -0.61 -11.86 7.64
N ARG A 179 -1.68 -12.59 7.28
CA ARG A 179 -2.54 -13.27 8.26
C ARG A 179 -1.78 -14.33 9.06
N ASP A 180 -0.97 -15.13 8.39
CA ASP A 180 -0.22 -16.21 9.03
C ASP A 180 0.91 -15.66 9.92
N ALA A 181 1.55 -14.55 9.55
CA ALA A 181 2.49 -13.83 10.40
C ALA A 181 1.84 -13.37 11.71
N MET A 182 0.63 -12.83 11.65
CA MET A 182 -0.11 -12.41 12.85
C MET A 182 -0.51 -13.61 13.71
N ARG A 183 -0.92 -14.72 13.10
CA ARG A 183 -1.20 -15.98 13.80
C ARG A 183 0.04 -16.51 14.51
N ALA A 184 1.18 -16.54 13.83
CA ALA A 184 2.47 -16.95 14.39
C ALA A 184 2.92 -16.03 15.54
N MET A 185 2.57 -14.76 15.52
CA MET A 185 2.78 -13.83 16.64
C MET A 185 1.76 -13.97 17.77
N GLY A 186 0.81 -14.93 17.70
CA GLY A 186 -0.15 -15.24 18.74
C GLY A 186 -1.40 -14.34 18.74
N VAL A 187 -1.82 -13.85 17.58
CA VAL A 187 -3.13 -13.21 17.39
C VAL A 187 -4.10 -14.26 16.88
N ASP A 188 -5.29 -14.34 17.47
CA ASP A 188 -6.37 -15.15 16.91
C ASP A 188 -6.87 -14.49 15.62
N THR A 189 -6.69 -15.21 14.51
CA THR A 189 -7.06 -14.76 13.15
C THR A 189 -8.15 -15.64 12.53
N ALA A 190 -8.84 -16.47 13.32
CA ALA A 190 -9.82 -17.43 12.80
C ALA A 190 -10.99 -16.78 12.07
N ARG A 191 -11.34 -15.53 12.45
CA ARG A 191 -12.41 -14.74 11.83
C ARG A 191 -11.90 -13.65 10.88
N ASP A 192 -10.58 -13.57 10.68
CA ASP A 192 -9.98 -12.53 9.87
C ASP A 192 -9.87 -13.02 8.42
N GLU A 193 -10.44 -12.28 7.50
CA GLU A 193 -10.44 -12.59 6.08
C GLU A 193 -9.20 -12.01 5.37
N VAL A 194 -8.85 -12.67 4.26
CA VAL A 194 -7.80 -12.21 3.35
C VAL A 194 -8.46 -11.73 2.07
N TYR A 195 -8.14 -10.50 1.67
CA TYR A 195 -8.63 -9.85 0.46
C TYR A 195 -7.46 -9.39 -0.42
N PRO A 196 -7.68 -9.10 -1.70
CA PRO A 196 -6.67 -8.43 -2.51
C PRO A 196 -6.25 -7.09 -1.90
N ASP A 197 -5.06 -6.60 -2.27
CA ASP A 197 -4.62 -5.26 -1.87
C ASP A 197 -5.64 -4.21 -2.32
N LEU A 198 -5.88 -3.19 -1.48
CA LEU A 198 -6.88 -2.14 -1.72
C LEU A 198 -6.65 -1.39 -3.04
N ALA A 199 -5.43 -1.33 -3.55
CA ALA A 199 -5.13 -0.72 -4.83
C ALA A 199 -5.86 -1.40 -6.01
N PHE A 200 -6.28 -2.67 -5.89
CA PHE A 200 -7.13 -3.31 -6.88
C PHE A 200 -8.57 -2.76 -6.93
N ALA A 201 -9.00 -1.99 -5.92
CA ALA A 201 -10.29 -1.29 -5.95
C ALA A 201 -10.25 0.03 -6.74
N LEU A 202 -9.05 0.56 -7.01
CA LEU A 202 -8.92 1.80 -7.77
C LEU A 202 -9.45 1.63 -9.20
N PRO A 203 -9.99 2.70 -9.81
CA PRO A 203 -10.36 2.67 -11.23
C PRO A 203 -9.18 2.26 -12.10
N THR A 204 -9.40 1.35 -13.03
CA THR A 204 -8.39 1.04 -14.06
C THR A 204 -8.46 2.16 -15.11
N PRO A 205 -7.35 2.86 -15.36
CA PRO A 205 -7.33 3.83 -16.45
C PRO A 205 -7.67 3.13 -17.77
N ARG A 206 -8.54 3.72 -18.57
CA ARG A 206 -8.68 3.30 -19.96
C ARG A 206 -7.40 3.68 -20.69
N ALA A 207 -6.84 2.77 -21.45
CA ALA A 207 -5.79 3.08 -22.39
C ALA A 207 -6.48 3.79 -23.59
N ASP A 208 -6.80 5.07 -23.42
CA ASP A 208 -7.44 5.87 -24.45
C ASP A 208 -6.48 6.20 -25.61
N THR A 209 -5.19 5.89 -25.43
CA THR A 209 -4.13 6.11 -26.42
C THR A 209 -3.25 4.87 -26.50
N PRO A 210 -2.93 4.38 -27.72
CA PRO A 210 -1.90 3.36 -27.88
C PRO A 210 -0.59 3.81 -27.21
N PRO A 211 0.23 2.85 -26.72
CA PRO A 211 1.53 3.21 -26.15
C PRO A 211 2.35 4.03 -27.16
N ASP A 212 2.81 5.20 -26.74
CA ASP A 212 3.69 6.05 -27.54
C ASP A 212 5.08 6.13 -26.88
N PRO A 213 6.11 5.61 -27.50
CA PRO A 213 6.09 4.78 -28.71
C PRO A 213 5.61 3.34 -28.50
N PRO A 214 5.10 2.66 -29.53
CA PRO A 214 4.69 1.25 -29.43
C PRO A 214 5.80 0.34 -28.95
N GLY A 215 5.47 -0.62 -28.07
CA GLY A 215 6.45 -1.56 -27.53
C GLY A 215 7.28 -1.01 -26.35
N THR A 216 6.92 0.14 -25.78
CA THR A 216 7.56 0.70 -24.59
C THR A 216 7.58 -0.34 -23.45
N VAL A 217 8.73 -0.47 -22.78
CA VAL A 217 8.94 -1.29 -21.61
C VAL A 217 8.99 -0.39 -20.38
N CYS A 218 8.09 -0.58 -19.42
CA CYS A 218 8.21 0.08 -18.13
C CYS A 218 9.14 -0.70 -17.19
N VAL A 219 10.10 -0.02 -16.57
CA VAL A 219 11.01 -0.60 -15.57
C VAL A 219 10.85 0.13 -14.24
N GLY A 220 10.16 -0.51 -13.30
CA GLY A 220 9.93 -0.01 -11.95
C GLY A 220 11.10 -0.33 -11.03
N VAL A 221 11.88 0.69 -10.67
CA VAL A 221 13.09 0.55 -9.86
C VAL A 221 12.84 0.81 -8.38
N MET A 222 13.81 0.45 -7.54
CA MET A 222 13.75 0.61 -6.09
C MET A 222 15.14 0.93 -5.53
N ALA A 223 15.23 1.77 -4.52
CA ALA A 223 16.42 1.90 -3.68
C ALA A 223 16.54 0.64 -2.80
N PHE A 224 16.96 -0.47 -3.41
CA PHE A 224 17.00 -1.79 -2.80
C PHE A 224 18.34 -2.06 -2.12
N HIS A 225 18.30 -2.28 -0.80
CA HIS A 225 19.48 -2.55 0.05
C HIS A 225 19.39 -3.92 0.77
N GLY A 226 18.50 -4.81 0.31
CA GLY A 226 18.23 -6.07 0.99
C GLY A 226 17.18 -5.94 2.10
N GLY A 227 17.13 -6.94 2.99
CA GLY A 227 16.24 -6.99 4.16
C GLY A 227 16.97 -6.66 5.47
N ASP A 228 16.27 -6.82 6.59
CA ASP A 228 16.83 -6.55 7.92
C ASP A 228 18.08 -7.38 8.27
N ASP A 229 18.16 -8.60 7.73
CA ASP A 229 19.30 -9.52 7.93
C ASP A 229 20.51 -9.18 7.04
N ASP A 230 20.35 -8.26 6.09
CA ASP A 230 21.36 -7.92 5.10
C ASP A 230 22.17 -6.66 5.44
N ARG A 231 21.96 -6.05 6.60
CA ARG A 231 22.53 -4.74 6.96
C ARG A 231 24.05 -4.63 6.72
N ALA A 232 24.78 -5.71 7.00
CA ALA A 232 26.25 -5.75 6.77
C ALA A 232 26.63 -5.77 5.28
N ARG A 233 25.71 -6.10 4.38
CA ARG A 233 25.90 -6.24 2.93
C ARG A 233 25.02 -5.30 2.12
N ALA A 234 24.37 -4.35 2.77
CA ALA A 234 23.36 -3.48 2.17
C ALA A 234 23.88 -2.73 0.94
N ASP A 235 25.09 -2.15 1.03
CA ASP A 235 25.70 -1.40 -0.07
C ASP A 235 26.12 -2.32 -1.23
N GLU A 236 26.61 -3.53 -0.92
CA GLU A 236 26.94 -4.53 -1.94
C GLU A 236 25.69 -5.00 -2.69
N ILE A 237 24.61 -5.27 -1.96
CA ILE A 237 23.32 -5.67 -2.55
C ILE A 237 22.77 -4.56 -3.43
N HIS A 238 22.81 -3.31 -2.95
CA HIS A 238 22.37 -2.15 -3.72
C HIS A 238 23.18 -1.99 -5.02
N ARG A 239 24.49 -2.07 -4.93
CA ARG A 239 25.37 -1.96 -6.10
C ARG A 239 25.08 -3.07 -7.14
N ARG A 240 24.96 -4.33 -6.72
CA ARG A 240 24.63 -5.46 -7.62
C ARG A 240 23.26 -5.29 -8.28
N TYR A 241 22.28 -4.89 -7.52
CA TYR A 241 20.94 -4.59 -8.02
C TYR A 241 20.98 -3.48 -9.08
N LEU A 242 21.65 -2.37 -8.78
CA LEU A 242 21.79 -1.24 -9.70
C LEU A 242 22.53 -1.64 -10.97
N GLU A 243 23.67 -2.33 -10.85
CA GLU A 243 24.47 -2.79 -12.00
C GLU A 243 23.67 -3.74 -12.90
N GLY A 244 22.99 -4.74 -12.31
CA GLY A 244 22.19 -5.72 -13.06
C GLY A 244 21.02 -5.07 -13.77
N THR A 245 20.30 -4.18 -13.08
CA THR A 245 19.16 -3.44 -13.65
C THR A 245 19.60 -2.48 -14.75
N THR A 246 20.70 -1.74 -14.55
CA THR A 246 21.29 -0.85 -15.56
C THR A 246 21.70 -1.63 -16.81
N ARG A 247 22.33 -2.80 -16.65
CA ARG A 247 22.73 -3.68 -17.77
C ARG A 247 21.51 -4.17 -18.54
N PHE A 248 20.45 -4.55 -17.86
CA PHE A 248 19.19 -4.95 -18.50
C PHE A 248 18.57 -3.80 -19.31
N VAL A 249 18.47 -2.59 -18.74
CA VAL A 249 17.95 -1.39 -19.42
C VAL A 249 18.81 -1.05 -20.66
N ARG A 250 20.15 -1.13 -20.54
CA ARG A 250 21.07 -0.89 -21.66
C ARG A 250 20.83 -1.87 -22.81
N LYS A 251 20.66 -3.18 -22.51
CA LYS A 251 20.35 -4.19 -23.54
C LYS A 251 19.03 -3.88 -24.27
N LEU A 252 17.99 -3.45 -23.57
CA LEU A 252 16.74 -3.02 -24.19
C LEU A 252 16.97 -1.81 -25.12
N ALA A 253 17.74 -0.81 -24.70
CA ALA A 253 18.06 0.36 -25.51
C ALA A 253 18.90 -0.01 -26.76
N GLU A 254 19.85 -0.93 -26.64
CA GLU A 254 20.62 -1.49 -27.76
C GLU A 254 19.71 -2.21 -28.76
N GLU A 255 18.68 -2.91 -28.30
CA GLU A 255 17.62 -3.52 -29.12
C GLU A 255 16.59 -2.50 -29.66
N LYS A 256 16.86 -1.19 -29.51
CA LYS A 256 15.96 -0.10 -29.95
C LYS A 256 14.60 -0.11 -29.26
N ARG A 257 14.51 -0.65 -28.05
CA ARG A 257 13.28 -0.67 -27.26
C ARG A 257 13.20 0.59 -26.39
N PRO A 258 12.11 1.37 -26.50
CA PRO A 258 11.85 2.47 -25.59
C PRO A 258 11.65 1.96 -24.16
N VAL A 259 12.32 2.60 -23.19
CA VAL A 259 12.21 2.24 -21.77
C VAL A 259 11.73 3.44 -20.97
N ARG A 260 10.71 3.21 -20.11
CA ARG A 260 10.20 4.19 -19.18
C ARG A 260 10.49 3.73 -17.75
N LEU A 261 11.37 4.47 -17.04
CA LEU A 261 11.71 4.18 -15.65
C LEU A 261 10.60 4.70 -14.73
N LEU A 262 10.15 3.88 -13.77
CA LEU A 262 9.10 4.22 -12.80
C LEU A 262 9.67 4.19 -11.39
N THR A 263 9.19 5.11 -10.53
CA THR A 263 9.38 5.07 -9.08
C THR A 263 8.08 4.66 -8.38
N GLY A 264 8.16 4.13 -7.17
CA GLY A 264 7.00 3.86 -6.31
C GLY A 264 7.06 4.61 -4.97
N ASP A 265 8.22 5.24 -4.73
CA ASP A 265 8.52 6.00 -3.52
C ASP A 265 9.54 7.10 -3.87
N ALA A 266 9.46 8.23 -3.19
CA ALA A 266 10.37 9.36 -3.42
C ALA A 266 11.87 8.99 -3.23
N CYS A 267 12.17 8.02 -2.39
CA CYS A 267 13.54 7.54 -2.16
C CYS A 267 14.14 6.78 -3.36
N ASP A 268 13.35 6.44 -4.38
CA ASP A 268 13.83 5.71 -5.58
C ASP A 268 14.42 6.64 -6.64
N ALA A 269 14.20 7.96 -6.56
CA ALA A 269 14.69 8.93 -7.54
C ALA A 269 16.19 8.88 -7.82
N PRO A 270 17.09 8.67 -6.83
CA PRO A 270 18.53 8.52 -7.09
C PRO A 270 18.87 7.29 -7.96
N VAL A 271 18.10 6.21 -7.85
CA VAL A 271 18.29 5.00 -8.68
C VAL A 271 17.92 5.29 -10.14
N VAL A 272 16.82 6.00 -10.36
CA VAL A 272 16.43 6.47 -11.71
C VAL A 272 17.52 7.33 -12.33
N ALA A 273 18.00 8.34 -11.59
CA ALA A 273 19.06 9.23 -12.06
C ALA A 273 20.34 8.48 -12.44
N ALA A 274 20.77 7.54 -11.59
CA ALA A 274 21.95 6.72 -11.84
C ALA A 274 21.82 5.83 -13.09
N ILE A 275 20.63 5.29 -13.37
CA ILE A 275 20.39 4.49 -14.57
C ILE A 275 20.39 5.36 -15.83
N LEU A 276 19.73 6.52 -15.79
CA LEU A 276 19.70 7.49 -16.91
C LEU A 276 21.11 7.92 -17.30
N ASP A 277 21.92 8.31 -16.31
CA ASP A 277 23.30 8.73 -16.48
C ASP A 277 24.18 7.60 -17.05
N ALA A 278 24.05 6.38 -16.52
CA ALA A 278 24.86 5.25 -16.94
C ALA A 278 24.50 4.68 -18.31
N VAL A 279 23.24 4.79 -18.75
CA VAL A 279 22.79 4.28 -20.06
C VAL A 279 22.96 5.32 -21.15
N ASP A 280 22.77 6.59 -20.85
CA ASP A 280 22.91 7.75 -21.75
C ASP A 280 22.26 7.53 -23.14
N SER A 281 20.97 7.23 -23.14
CA SER A 281 20.22 6.94 -24.36
C SER A 281 18.89 7.69 -24.40
N PRO A 282 18.54 8.32 -25.55
CA PRO A 282 17.26 9.03 -25.70
C PRO A 282 16.05 8.08 -25.67
N LEU A 283 16.28 6.76 -25.78
CA LEU A 283 15.24 5.75 -25.65
C LEU A 283 14.87 5.44 -24.19
N VAL A 284 15.67 5.93 -23.22
CA VAL A 284 15.42 5.69 -21.79
C VAL A 284 15.00 6.98 -21.13
N THR A 285 13.76 7.01 -20.64
CA THR A 285 13.16 8.19 -20.00
C THR A 285 12.60 7.84 -18.63
N ALA A 286 12.40 8.83 -17.77
CA ALA A 286 11.70 8.66 -16.49
C ALA A 286 10.24 9.10 -16.62
N ALA A 287 9.34 8.41 -15.93
CA ALA A 287 7.95 8.83 -15.79
C ALA A 287 7.79 9.75 -14.57
N GLU A 288 6.96 10.76 -14.71
CA GLU A 288 6.52 11.63 -13.62
C GLU A 288 5.20 11.08 -13.06
N ALA A 289 5.28 10.18 -12.08
CA ALA A 289 4.11 9.64 -11.43
C ALA A 289 3.99 10.19 -10.01
N ALA A 290 2.92 10.91 -9.74
CA ALA A 290 2.61 11.45 -8.42
C ALA A 290 1.59 10.58 -7.66
N SER A 291 0.98 9.58 -8.31
CA SER A 291 -0.08 8.72 -7.76
C SER A 291 -0.02 7.29 -8.29
N LEU A 292 -0.74 6.37 -7.63
CA LEU A 292 -0.98 5.04 -8.20
C LEU A 292 -1.78 5.12 -9.52
N SER A 293 -2.70 6.07 -9.64
CA SER A 293 -3.42 6.29 -10.89
C SER A 293 -2.49 6.66 -12.04
N ASP A 294 -1.47 7.51 -11.79
CA ASP A 294 -0.48 7.86 -12.81
C ASP A 294 0.41 6.65 -13.15
N LEU A 295 0.86 5.88 -12.15
CA LEU A 295 1.59 4.63 -12.36
C LEU A 295 0.76 3.62 -13.16
N MET A 296 -0.55 3.53 -12.89
CA MET A 296 -1.44 2.66 -13.67
C MET A 296 -1.57 3.12 -15.13
N LYS A 297 -1.62 4.44 -15.39
CA LYS A 297 -1.62 4.99 -16.76
C LYS A 297 -0.33 4.63 -17.49
N GLU A 298 0.83 4.86 -16.87
CA GLU A 298 2.12 4.50 -17.44
C GLU A 298 2.21 3.01 -17.75
N THR A 299 1.82 2.17 -16.79
CA THR A 299 1.87 0.71 -16.98
C THR A 299 0.82 0.19 -17.95
N ALA A 300 -0.35 0.83 -18.05
CA ALA A 300 -1.38 0.49 -19.04
C ALA A 300 -0.94 0.82 -20.47
N ALA A 301 -0.19 1.91 -20.64
CA ALA A 301 0.40 2.31 -21.91
C ALA A 301 1.60 1.45 -22.33
N ALA A 302 2.18 0.65 -21.43
CA ALA A 302 3.31 -0.21 -21.72
C ALA A 302 2.92 -1.53 -22.38
N GLY A 303 3.82 -2.05 -23.22
CA GLY A 303 3.71 -3.41 -23.75
C GLY A 303 3.95 -4.46 -22.65
N THR A 304 4.96 -4.20 -21.81
CA THR A 304 5.45 -5.11 -20.76
C THR A 304 6.03 -4.29 -19.60
N VAL A 305 5.95 -4.85 -18.39
CA VAL A 305 6.50 -4.21 -17.18
C VAL A 305 7.51 -5.15 -16.50
N VAL A 306 8.64 -4.60 -16.08
CA VAL A 306 9.57 -5.24 -15.15
C VAL A 306 9.65 -4.37 -13.90
N ALA A 307 9.30 -4.87 -12.71
CA ALA A 307 9.23 -3.99 -11.55
C ALA A 307 9.69 -4.65 -10.24
N THR A 308 10.31 -3.84 -9.38
CA THR A 308 10.78 -4.25 -8.05
C THR A 308 9.77 -3.85 -6.96
N ARG A 309 9.27 -2.60 -6.97
CA ARG A 309 8.34 -2.12 -5.96
C ARG A 309 7.00 -2.85 -6.01
N TYR A 310 6.53 -3.28 -4.85
CA TYR A 310 5.27 -4.02 -4.71
C TYR A 310 4.07 -3.31 -5.37
N HIS A 311 3.95 -1.99 -5.20
CA HIS A 311 2.84 -1.25 -5.80
C HIS A 311 3.03 -0.97 -7.30
N ASN A 312 4.26 -0.94 -7.81
CA ASN A 312 4.49 -0.91 -9.26
C ASN A 312 4.03 -2.24 -9.90
N LEU A 313 4.26 -3.38 -9.21
CA LEU A 313 3.71 -4.67 -9.64
C LEU A 313 2.17 -4.63 -9.63
N ILE A 314 1.56 -4.16 -8.54
CA ILE A 314 0.09 -4.05 -8.45
C ILE A 314 -0.47 -3.19 -9.60
N CYS A 315 0.12 -2.01 -9.86
CA CYS A 315 -0.34 -1.12 -10.92
C CYS A 315 -0.31 -1.81 -12.29
N ALA A 316 0.79 -2.48 -12.62
CA ALA A 316 0.94 -3.21 -13.88
C ALA A 316 -0.04 -4.38 -14.00
N LEU A 317 -0.17 -5.21 -12.96
CA LEU A 317 -1.08 -6.34 -12.92
C LEU A 317 -2.54 -5.89 -13.00
N LYS A 318 -2.90 -4.81 -12.28
CA LYS A 318 -4.24 -4.19 -12.33
C LYS A 318 -4.55 -3.61 -13.71
N ALA A 319 -3.57 -2.99 -14.37
CA ALA A 319 -3.68 -2.51 -15.74
C ALA A 319 -3.80 -3.64 -16.77
N GLY A 320 -3.62 -4.90 -16.38
CA GLY A 320 -3.65 -6.05 -17.28
C GLY A 320 -2.38 -6.18 -18.13
N THR A 321 -1.28 -5.53 -17.75
CA THR A 321 -0.02 -5.54 -18.49
C THR A 321 0.85 -6.72 -18.06
N PRO A 322 1.36 -7.55 -18.99
CA PRO A 322 2.28 -8.62 -18.69
C PRO A 322 3.48 -8.12 -17.88
N THR A 323 3.72 -8.74 -16.73
CA THR A 323 4.63 -8.21 -15.72
C THR A 323 5.62 -9.27 -15.27
N LEU A 324 6.91 -8.88 -15.16
CA LEU A 324 7.98 -9.64 -14.54
C LEU A 324 8.40 -8.93 -13.24
N ALA A 325 8.44 -9.66 -12.15
CA ALA A 325 8.85 -9.13 -10.86
C ALA A 325 10.35 -9.29 -10.63
N LEU A 326 11.05 -8.21 -10.28
CA LEU A 326 12.32 -8.30 -9.56
C LEU A 326 11.97 -8.50 -8.08
N SER A 327 11.81 -9.76 -7.69
CA SER A 327 11.29 -10.14 -6.39
C SER A 327 12.33 -9.96 -5.29
N TYR A 328 11.97 -9.24 -4.25
CA TYR A 328 12.80 -9.01 -3.07
C TYR A 328 12.22 -9.63 -1.79
N ALA A 329 10.97 -10.09 -1.84
CA ALA A 329 10.28 -10.64 -0.68
C ALA A 329 9.15 -11.59 -1.10
N ALA A 330 8.86 -12.57 -0.28
CA ALA A 330 7.83 -13.58 -0.53
C ALA A 330 6.44 -13.01 -0.87
N LYS A 331 6.13 -11.79 -0.40
CA LYS A 331 4.86 -11.11 -0.75
C LYS A 331 4.78 -10.76 -2.25
N SER A 332 5.90 -10.45 -2.90
CA SER A 332 5.94 -10.20 -4.35
C SER A 332 5.69 -11.49 -5.12
N ASP A 333 6.33 -12.60 -4.71
CA ASP A 333 6.13 -13.91 -5.33
C ASP A 333 4.70 -14.40 -5.15
N ALA A 334 4.13 -14.22 -3.96
CA ALA A 334 2.74 -14.57 -3.65
C ALA A 334 1.74 -13.77 -4.51
N LEU A 335 1.96 -12.47 -4.69
CA LEU A 335 1.15 -11.61 -5.55
C LEU A 335 1.22 -12.09 -7.01
N MET A 336 2.43 -12.34 -7.53
CA MET A 336 2.62 -12.82 -8.89
C MET A 336 1.95 -14.18 -9.12
N ALA A 337 2.08 -15.11 -8.17
CA ALA A 337 1.41 -16.41 -8.22
C ALA A 337 -0.13 -16.27 -8.19
N GLN A 338 -0.67 -15.42 -7.32
CA GLN A 338 -2.10 -15.14 -7.23
C GLN A 338 -2.66 -14.59 -8.55
N MET A 339 -1.88 -13.76 -9.26
CA MET A 339 -2.24 -13.19 -10.55
C MET A 339 -1.94 -14.11 -11.75
N GLY A 340 -1.44 -15.33 -11.52
CA GLY A 340 -1.15 -16.32 -12.56
C GLY A 340 0.21 -16.12 -13.26
N LEU A 341 1.08 -15.28 -12.70
CA LEU A 341 2.41 -14.96 -13.23
C LEU A 341 3.56 -15.43 -12.34
N GLY A 342 3.35 -16.43 -11.49
CA GLY A 342 4.35 -16.89 -10.49
C GLY A 342 5.67 -17.38 -11.08
N THR A 343 5.73 -17.79 -12.34
CA THR A 343 6.96 -18.17 -13.05
C THR A 343 7.81 -16.98 -13.49
N TYR A 344 7.25 -15.76 -13.45
CA TYR A 344 7.91 -14.52 -13.87
C TYR A 344 8.41 -13.72 -12.67
N CYS A 345 9.16 -14.40 -11.78
CA CYS A 345 9.86 -13.80 -10.65
C CYS A 345 11.37 -13.99 -10.82
N HIS A 346 12.13 -12.90 -10.76
CA HIS A 346 13.57 -12.87 -10.80
C HIS A 346 14.12 -12.29 -9.47
N PRO A 347 15.16 -12.90 -8.86
CA PRO A 347 15.68 -12.42 -7.58
C PRO A 347 16.28 -11.01 -7.68
N ALA A 348 15.76 -10.04 -6.90
CA ALA A 348 16.30 -8.68 -6.88
C ALA A 348 17.70 -8.58 -6.25
N ARG A 349 18.11 -9.56 -5.41
CA ARG A 349 19.44 -9.61 -4.78
C ARG A 349 20.58 -9.91 -5.76
N GLU A 350 20.26 -10.59 -6.86
CA GLU A 350 21.20 -11.05 -7.87
C GLU A 350 20.58 -10.90 -9.26
N VAL A 351 20.52 -9.66 -9.74
CA VAL A 351 19.95 -9.37 -11.05
C VAL A 351 20.93 -9.80 -12.14
N ASP A 352 20.70 -11.00 -12.69
CA ASP A 352 21.37 -11.48 -13.89
C ASP A 352 20.64 -10.93 -15.12
N ALA A 353 21.26 -9.98 -15.82
CA ALA A 353 20.65 -9.28 -16.94
C ALA A 353 20.36 -10.19 -18.14
N ASP A 354 21.15 -11.23 -18.38
CA ASP A 354 20.96 -12.17 -19.51
C ASP A 354 19.78 -13.11 -19.23
N ARG A 355 19.74 -13.66 -18.02
CA ARG A 355 18.60 -14.48 -17.56
C ARG A 355 17.32 -13.66 -17.51
N LEU A 356 17.40 -12.43 -17.00
CA LEU A 356 16.25 -11.51 -16.94
C LEU A 356 15.71 -11.21 -18.34
N LEU A 357 16.59 -10.94 -19.31
CA LEU A 357 16.22 -10.69 -20.70
C LEU A 357 15.59 -11.95 -21.35
N ALA A 358 16.07 -13.13 -21.04
CA ALA A 358 15.48 -14.39 -21.53
C ALA A 358 14.06 -14.59 -20.96
N GLN A 359 13.85 -14.35 -19.66
CA GLN A 359 12.52 -14.41 -19.02
C GLN A 359 11.58 -13.33 -19.58
N PHE A 360 12.10 -12.12 -19.83
CA PHE A 360 11.38 -11.01 -20.43
C PHE A 360 10.88 -11.37 -21.84
N ARG A 361 11.73 -11.93 -22.69
CA ARG A 361 11.34 -12.37 -24.04
C ARG A 361 10.29 -13.49 -24.02
N GLU A 362 10.39 -14.42 -23.05
CA GLU A 362 9.36 -15.45 -22.85
C GLU A 362 8.01 -14.85 -22.44
N LEU A 363 8.03 -13.89 -21.52
CA LEU A 363 6.85 -13.15 -21.11
C LEU A 363 6.17 -12.45 -22.30
N GLU A 364 6.96 -11.81 -23.16
CA GLU A 364 6.43 -11.13 -24.37
C GLU A 364 5.80 -12.10 -25.36
N ARG A 365 6.42 -13.27 -25.60
CA ARG A 365 5.84 -14.30 -26.47
C ARG A 365 4.45 -14.75 -25.99
N ARG A 366 4.22 -14.78 -24.69
CA ARG A 366 2.94 -15.18 -24.08
C ARG A 366 2.03 -14.01 -23.73
N SER A 367 2.35 -12.80 -24.19
CA SER A 367 1.65 -11.57 -23.78
C SER A 367 0.13 -11.66 -23.94
N ALA A 368 -0.38 -12.17 -25.06
CA ALA A 368 -1.82 -12.29 -25.31
C ALA A 368 -2.53 -13.25 -24.33
N GLU A 369 -1.90 -14.35 -23.97
CA GLU A 369 -2.40 -15.31 -22.97
C GLU A 369 -2.40 -14.66 -21.57
N LEU A 370 -1.29 -14.03 -21.21
CA LEU A 370 -1.12 -13.41 -19.89
C LEU A 370 -2.11 -12.25 -19.67
N ARG A 371 -2.39 -11.46 -20.71
CA ARG A 371 -3.42 -10.40 -20.62
C ARG A 371 -4.81 -10.96 -20.33
N ARG A 372 -5.19 -12.09 -20.94
CA ARG A 372 -6.45 -12.79 -20.63
C ARG A 372 -6.50 -13.26 -19.20
N THR A 373 -5.44 -13.92 -18.74
CA THR A 373 -5.30 -14.36 -17.34
C THR A 373 -5.44 -13.19 -16.36
N LEU A 374 -4.76 -12.08 -16.63
CA LEU A 374 -4.83 -10.87 -15.80
C LEU A 374 -6.24 -10.27 -15.76
N THR A 375 -6.96 -10.25 -16.91
CA THR A 375 -8.35 -9.79 -16.97
C THR A 375 -9.25 -10.62 -16.04
N GLU A 376 -9.15 -11.93 -16.10
CA GLU A 376 -9.94 -12.85 -15.25
C GLU A 376 -9.60 -12.66 -13.75
N ARG A 377 -8.29 -12.55 -13.43
CA ARG A 377 -7.83 -12.34 -12.06
C ARG A 377 -8.26 -10.98 -11.50
N ASN A 378 -8.22 -9.93 -12.30
CA ASN A 378 -8.69 -8.60 -11.92
C ASN A 378 -10.20 -8.57 -11.64
N LEU A 379 -11.02 -9.24 -12.45
CA LEU A 379 -12.45 -9.39 -12.19
C LEU A 379 -12.71 -10.14 -10.87
N ALA A 380 -11.96 -11.22 -10.61
CA ALA A 380 -12.07 -11.95 -9.35
C ALA A 380 -11.63 -11.10 -8.15
N ALA A 381 -10.55 -10.32 -8.28
CA ALA A 381 -10.08 -9.40 -7.25
C ALA A 381 -11.12 -8.31 -6.94
N GLY A 382 -11.75 -7.73 -7.97
CA GLY A 382 -12.84 -6.75 -7.81
C GLY A 382 -14.00 -7.28 -6.98
N ARG A 383 -14.54 -8.47 -7.34
CA ARG A 383 -15.63 -9.11 -6.57
C ARG A 383 -15.26 -9.37 -5.11
N ARG A 384 -14.01 -9.77 -4.85
CA ARG A 384 -13.56 -9.97 -3.47
C ARG A 384 -13.47 -8.67 -2.68
N LEU A 385 -13.07 -7.57 -3.30
CA LEU A 385 -13.04 -6.25 -2.65
C LEU A 385 -14.45 -5.69 -2.41
N GLU A 386 -15.40 -5.92 -3.30
CA GLU A 386 -16.83 -5.60 -3.05
C GLU A 386 -17.35 -6.35 -1.82
N HIS A 387 -17.00 -7.64 -1.69
CA HIS A 387 -17.33 -8.41 -0.48
C HIS A 387 -16.63 -7.83 0.77
N GLN A 388 -15.36 -7.40 0.68
CA GLN A 388 -14.66 -6.74 1.78
C GLN A 388 -15.38 -5.47 2.23
N PHE A 389 -15.77 -4.61 1.30
CA PHE A 389 -16.45 -3.35 1.62
C PHE A 389 -17.85 -3.60 2.21
N THR A 390 -18.56 -4.62 1.75
CA THR A 390 -19.82 -5.07 2.37
C THR A 390 -19.62 -5.52 3.82
N ALA A 391 -18.60 -6.37 4.06
CA ALA A 391 -18.26 -6.82 5.42
C ALA A 391 -17.81 -5.66 6.31
N LEU A 392 -17.06 -4.70 5.76
CA LEU A 392 -16.62 -3.50 6.45
C LEU A 392 -17.81 -2.62 6.86
N THR A 393 -18.78 -2.39 5.94
CA THR A 393 -20.02 -1.68 6.23
C THR A 393 -20.79 -2.34 7.38
N ALA A 394 -20.95 -3.65 7.34
CA ALA A 394 -21.65 -4.40 8.40
C ALA A 394 -20.96 -4.29 9.76
N ALA A 395 -19.63 -4.29 9.78
CA ALA A 395 -18.84 -4.22 11.01
C ALA A 395 -18.80 -2.81 11.61
N LEU A 396 -18.71 -1.77 10.78
CA LEU A 396 -18.48 -0.40 11.21
C LEU A 396 -19.75 0.47 11.25
N PHE A 397 -20.71 0.19 10.37
CA PHE A 397 -21.93 1.01 10.20
C PHE A 397 -23.22 0.17 10.36
N PRO A 398 -23.47 -0.45 11.52
CA PRO A 398 -24.55 -1.43 11.69
C PRO A 398 -25.95 -0.87 11.49
N ALA A 399 -26.17 0.44 11.64
CA ALA A 399 -27.44 1.08 11.34
C ALA A 399 -27.73 1.12 9.82
N ALA A 400 -26.71 1.47 9.01
CA ALA A 400 -26.81 1.47 7.55
C ALA A 400 -27.00 0.05 6.96
N ALA A 401 -26.41 -0.96 7.58
CA ALA A 401 -26.57 -2.35 7.16
C ALA A 401 -28.03 -2.84 7.34
N ARG A 402 -28.74 -2.43 8.41
CA ARG A 402 -30.14 -2.79 8.64
C ARG A 402 -31.08 -2.17 7.60
N THR A 403 -30.86 -0.92 7.21
CA THR A 403 -31.68 -0.21 6.21
C THR A 403 -31.60 -0.88 4.83
N ARG A 404 -30.42 -1.37 4.42
CA ARG A 404 -30.21 -2.09 3.15
C ARG A 404 -30.86 -3.46 3.15
N SER A 405 -30.79 -4.21 4.25
CA SER A 405 -31.45 -5.51 4.37
C SER A 405 -32.97 -5.40 4.20
N HIS A 406 -33.58 -4.35 4.74
CA HIS A 406 -35.00 -4.09 4.56
C HIS A 406 -35.35 -3.65 3.13
N ALA A 407 -34.53 -2.83 2.48
CA ALA A 407 -34.74 -2.41 1.09
C ALA A 407 -34.65 -3.60 0.11
N HIS A 408 -33.70 -4.51 0.31
CA HIS A 408 -33.57 -5.73 -0.52
C HIS A 408 -34.73 -6.72 -0.30
N ALA A 409 -35.21 -6.85 0.93
CA ALA A 409 -36.36 -7.70 1.24
C ALA A 409 -37.66 -7.15 0.60
N HIS A 410 -37.86 -5.84 0.53
CA HIS A 410 -38.98 -5.22 -0.17
C HIS A 410 -38.96 -5.40 -1.67
N LEU A 411 -37.78 -5.28 -2.31
CA LEU A 411 -37.61 -5.49 -3.76
C LEU A 411 -37.85 -6.94 -4.21
N GLN A 412 -37.64 -7.91 -3.34
CA GLN A 412 -37.93 -9.34 -3.62
C GLN A 412 -39.39 -9.73 -3.42
N GLN A 413 -40.18 -8.88 -2.72
CA GLN A 413 -41.62 -9.11 -2.50
C GLN A 413 -42.50 -8.43 -3.55
N GLU A 414 -41.95 -7.52 -4.38
CA GLU A 414 -42.67 -6.78 -5.42
C GLU A 414 -42.50 -7.33 -6.83
N THR A 415 -41.88 -8.51 -6.99
CA THR A 415 -41.83 -9.18 -8.31
C THR A 415 -42.92 -10.24 -8.36
N PRO A 416 -43.98 -10.05 -9.20
CA PRO A 416 -45.12 -10.97 -9.33
C PRO A 416 -44.71 -12.26 -10.00
#